data_40e54510e14ed12535aad04942e3e6dd
#
_entry.id   40e54510e14ed12535aad04942e3e6dd
#
_cell.length_a   1.000
_cell.length_b   1.000
_cell.length_c   1.000
_cell.angle_alpha   90.00
_cell.angle_beta   90.00
_cell.angle_gamma   90.00
#
_symmetry.space_group_name_H-M   'P 1'
#
loop_
_entity.id
_entity.type
_entity.pdbx_description
1 polymer ?
#
loop_
_entity_poly.entity_id
_entity_poly.type
_entity_poly.pdbx_seq_one_letter_code
_entity_poly.pdbx_strand_id
1 'polypeptide(L)'
;MSLNWKYWLGGNRKEKPGTSMTPEEIAALLQTTPEALEEFEASYRMEALDTVSDNFFEVNARQAKEQMARKSSLPEALIFRIAQELVENTRQILEYDGEHLAVFAPEVESRPVEKEELAAFPEGERPQLTGQYCCRDIPEDSYPVLLDCWKQYKKTGDRMFYHQFRQGLDILDVDPVLYRMIGTNPNSMGFWFPALVRAGTGTRFFRIPQTIIARIPETLLQMTRLEYGTLTPATLQVVDRYCQKVFRLDPKREYFVKTGTYSSKFDFRNTHVHGAKEVAELGEYLLFIHHQALQMASPLAQPCIYGVSTTNEWVVREFIPDKEGNPCIYKGLPLHTEYRVFVDCDADEVLGIVPYWDPDTMKHRFGHSEDSDSLHQKHDYVIYQMHERTLMERYHKHKERVAAEVEAILPDIQLPGQWSIDIMQNGEDFWIIDMALAENSAFADCIPEGKRSPLEENWIPKLPPK
;
A
#
# COMPACT_ATOMS: atom_id res chain seq x y z
N MET A 1 6.60 -8.96 18.05
CA MET A 1 7.71 -8.68 17.08
C MET A 1 8.36 -10.01 16.77
N SER A 2 8.04 -10.58 15.64
CA SER A 2 8.78 -11.74 15.13
C SER A 2 10.06 -11.18 14.51
N LEU A 3 11.14 -11.33 15.22
CA LEU A 3 12.46 -10.93 14.75
C LEU A 3 12.91 -11.91 13.67
N ASN A 4 13.07 -11.44 12.42
CA ASN A 4 13.86 -12.16 11.45
C ASN A 4 15.33 -12.09 11.87
N TRP A 5 15.68 -12.93 12.81
CA TRP A 5 17.02 -12.99 13.36
C TRP A 5 18.07 -13.30 12.28
N LYS A 6 17.76 -14.09 11.23
CA LYS A 6 18.65 -14.32 10.08
C LYS A 6 18.92 -13.04 9.30
N TYR A 7 17.90 -12.22 9.12
CA TYR A 7 18.05 -10.92 8.46
C TYR A 7 18.87 -9.96 9.32
N TRP A 8 18.54 -9.85 10.61
CA TRP A 8 19.24 -8.98 11.56
C TRP A 8 20.70 -9.40 11.79
N LEU A 9 20.97 -10.70 11.81
CA LEU A 9 22.31 -11.27 12.03
C LEU A 9 23.05 -11.57 10.73
N GLY A 10 22.51 -11.17 9.58
CA GLY A 10 23.17 -11.30 8.27
C GLY A 10 23.08 -12.65 7.61
N GLY A 11 22.19 -13.55 8.09
CA GLY A 11 22.06 -14.93 7.61
C GLY A 11 21.65 -15.11 6.15
N ASN A 12 21.16 -14.07 5.47
CA ASN A 12 20.90 -14.07 4.02
C ASN A 12 22.00 -13.42 3.19
N ARG A 13 23.10 -13.00 3.80
CA ARG A 13 24.23 -12.42 3.06
C ARG A 13 25.15 -13.54 2.56
N LYS A 14 24.80 -14.18 1.46
CA LYS A 14 25.68 -15.13 0.76
C LYS A 14 26.98 -14.53 0.23
N GLU A 15 27.25 -13.25 0.43
CA GLU A 15 28.30 -12.55 -0.34
C GLU A 15 29.28 -11.67 0.45
N LYS A 16 29.34 -11.76 1.79
CA LYS A 16 30.46 -11.16 2.54
C LYS A 16 31.10 -12.19 3.46
N PRO A 17 32.28 -12.70 3.13
CA PRO A 17 33.07 -13.49 4.07
C PRO A 17 33.45 -12.58 5.26
N GLY A 18 33.03 -12.94 6.46
CA GLY A 18 33.53 -12.33 7.70
C GLY A 18 32.50 -11.73 8.67
N THR A 19 31.21 -11.71 8.36
CA THR A 19 30.17 -11.13 9.25
C THR A 19 28.91 -11.95 9.41
N SER A 20 28.84 -13.19 8.95
CA SER A 20 27.71 -14.08 9.18
C SER A 20 27.94 -14.92 10.41
N MET A 21 27.10 -14.76 11.43
CA MET A 21 27.05 -15.69 12.56
C MET A 21 26.59 -17.06 12.10
N THR A 22 27.18 -18.13 12.66
CA THR A 22 26.72 -19.49 12.41
C THR A 22 25.40 -19.75 13.13
N PRO A 23 24.61 -20.79 12.74
CA PRO A 23 23.41 -21.17 13.46
C PRO A 23 23.67 -21.44 14.95
N GLU A 24 24.84 -22.01 15.31
CA GLU A 24 25.25 -22.28 16.68
C GLU A 24 25.49 -20.97 17.46
N GLU A 25 26.15 -20.00 16.85
CA GLU A 25 26.38 -18.69 17.47
C GLU A 25 25.06 -17.92 17.69
N ILE A 26 24.13 -18.02 16.74
CA ILE A 26 22.80 -17.44 16.85
C ILE A 26 21.98 -18.13 17.93
N ALA A 27 22.01 -19.48 17.98
CA ALA A 27 21.32 -20.25 18.98
C ALA A 27 21.85 -19.92 20.38
N ALA A 28 23.16 -19.80 20.54
CA ALA A 28 23.78 -19.40 21.79
C ALA A 28 23.37 -17.98 22.21
N LEU A 29 23.32 -17.02 21.28
CA LEU A 29 22.87 -15.65 21.55
C LEU A 29 21.41 -15.61 22.02
N LEU A 30 20.55 -16.43 21.42
CA LEU A 30 19.12 -16.53 21.74
C LEU A 30 18.80 -17.50 22.89
N GLN A 31 19.82 -18.08 23.51
CA GLN A 31 19.70 -19.08 24.60
C GLN A 31 18.82 -20.29 24.21
N THR A 32 19.00 -20.78 22.99
CA THR A 32 18.27 -21.91 22.41
C THR A 32 19.27 -22.92 21.77
N THR A 33 18.75 -23.92 21.06
CA THR A 33 19.57 -24.88 20.30
C THR A 33 19.42 -24.63 18.79
N PRO A 34 20.40 -25.05 17.97
CA PRO A 34 20.28 -24.94 16.50
C PRO A 34 19.04 -25.66 15.94
N GLU A 35 18.72 -26.84 16.52
CA GLU A 35 17.54 -27.62 16.10
C GLU A 35 16.23 -26.92 16.43
N ALA A 36 16.12 -26.31 17.62
CA ALA A 36 14.94 -25.52 18.01
C ALA A 36 14.80 -24.25 17.14
N LEU A 37 15.91 -23.70 16.70
CA LEU A 37 15.96 -22.56 15.76
C LEU A 37 15.46 -22.95 14.37
N GLU A 38 15.87 -24.12 13.88
CA GLU A 38 15.45 -24.65 12.59
C GLU A 38 13.95 -25.02 12.60
N GLU A 39 13.48 -25.64 13.69
CA GLU A 39 12.07 -25.95 13.91
C GLU A 39 11.22 -24.66 13.99
N PHE A 40 11.68 -23.64 14.71
CA PHE A 40 11.03 -22.34 14.78
C PHE A 40 11.01 -21.66 13.40
N GLU A 41 12.09 -21.73 12.63
CA GLU A 41 12.15 -21.16 11.29
C GLU A 41 11.21 -21.87 10.31
N ALA A 42 11.13 -23.19 10.39
CA ALA A 42 10.21 -24.00 9.60
C ALA A 42 8.75 -23.66 9.96
N SER A 43 8.43 -23.61 11.24
CA SER A 43 7.12 -23.21 11.76
C SER A 43 6.76 -21.79 11.35
N TYR A 44 7.71 -20.87 11.47
CA TYR A 44 7.50 -19.47 11.10
C TYR A 44 7.34 -19.27 9.58
N ARG A 45 8.09 -20.05 8.78
CA ARG A 45 7.88 -20.06 7.31
C ARG A 45 6.51 -20.60 6.94
N MET A 46 6.05 -21.63 7.62
CA MET A 46 4.71 -22.20 7.44
C MET A 46 3.64 -21.17 7.83
N GLU A 47 3.77 -20.52 8.98
CA GLU A 47 2.86 -19.43 9.38
C GLU A 47 2.93 -18.23 8.43
N ALA A 48 4.11 -17.83 7.96
CA ALA A 48 4.27 -16.75 7.01
C ALA A 48 3.70 -17.09 5.62
N LEU A 49 3.80 -18.35 5.18
CA LEU A 49 3.19 -18.83 3.95
C LEU A 49 1.67 -18.94 4.09
N ASP A 50 1.18 -19.42 5.22
CA ASP A 50 -0.24 -19.43 5.56
C ASP A 50 -0.79 -18.00 5.76
N THR A 51 0.01 -17.06 6.25
CA THR A 51 -0.41 -15.67 6.44
C THR A 51 -0.55 -14.89 5.14
N VAL A 52 0.17 -15.24 4.09
CA VAL A 52 -0.07 -14.68 2.74
C VAL A 52 -1.34 -15.26 2.13
N SER A 53 -1.79 -16.44 2.58
CA SER A 53 -2.97 -17.11 2.05
C SER A 53 -4.12 -16.92 2.99
N ASP A 54 -4.80 -16.78 3.63
CA ASP A 54 -6.15 -16.77 4.24
C ASP A 54 -6.20 -16.48 5.74
N ASN A 55 -5.30 -17.07 6.55
CA ASN A 55 -5.44 -17.01 8.01
C ASN A 55 -5.07 -15.66 8.60
N PHE A 56 -4.05 -15.01 8.06
CA PHE A 56 -3.59 -13.72 8.59
C PHE A 56 -4.66 -12.64 8.44
N PHE A 57 -5.26 -12.55 7.27
CA PHE A 57 -6.31 -11.56 7.01
C PHE A 57 -7.62 -11.89 7.75
N GLU A 58 -7.98 -13.15 7.87
CA GLU A 58 -9.18 -13.56 8.61
C GLU A 58 -9.02 -13.39 10.12
N VAL A 59 -7.87 -13.74 10.68
CA VAL A 59 -7.60 -13.58 12.12
C VAL A 59 -7.57 -12.11 12.49
N ASN A 60 -6.89 -11.27 11.72
CA ASN A 60 -6.81 -9.85 12.02
C ASN A 60 -8.14 -9.12 11.79
N ALA A 61 -8.86 -9.42 10.71
CA ALA A 61 -10.20 -8.87 10.49
C ALA A 61 -11.20 -9.33 11.55
N ARG A 62 -11.09 -10.58 12.03
CA ARG A 62 -11.92 -11.09 13.12
C ARG A 62 -11.58 -10.44 14.44
N GLN A 63 -10.29 -10.31 14.77
CA GLN A 63 -9.84 -9.62 15.99
C GLN A 63 -10.27 -8.16 15.98
N ALA A 64 -10.18 -7.49 14.85
CA ALA A 64 -10.70 -6.15 14.67
C ALA A 64 -12.20 -6.06 14.92
N LYS A 65 -12.99 -6.94 14.33
CA LYS A 65 -14.44 -7.03 14.57
C LYS A 65 -14.78 -7.31 16.04
N GLU A 66 -14.02 -8.17 16.71
CA GLU A 66 -14.18 -8.46 18.13
C GLU A 66 -13.83 -7.24 19.01
N GLN A 67 -12.81 -6.48 18.63
CA GLN A 67 -12.45 -5.22 19.32
C GLN A 67 -13.51 -4.13 19.11
N MET A 68 -14.04 -3.99 17.91
CA MET A 68 -15.11 -3.03 17.61
C MET A 68 -16.43 -3.36 18.30
N ALA A 69 -16.71 -4.63 18.56
CA ALA A 69 -17.86 -5.03 19.36
C ALA A 69 -17.76 -4.56 20.83
N ARG A 70 -16.58 -4.19 21.31
CA ARG A 70 -16.38 -3.61 22.63
C ARG A 70 -16.70 -2.12 22.57
N LYS A 71 -17.77 -1.71 23.22
CA LYS A 71 -18.10 -0.29 23.34
C LYS A 71 -17.07 0.40 24.21
N SER A 72 -16.50 1.49 23.71
CA SER A 72 -15.69 2.40 24.53
C SER A 72 -16.55 3.05 25.59
N SER A 73 -15.99 3.23 26.80
CA SER A 73 -16.62 3.98 27.89
C SER A 73 -16.47 5.50 27.75
N LEU A 74 -15.79 5.96 26.70
CA LEU A 74 -15.45 7.36 26.52
C LEU A 74 -16.64 8.21 26.08
N PRO A 75 -16.72 9.47 26.56
CA PRO A 75 -17.71 10.41 26.08
C PRO A 75 -17.59 10.65 24.57
N GLU A 76 -18.71 10.51 23.85
CA GLU A 76 -18.75 10.72 22.39
C GLU A 76 -18.24 12.12 22.00
N ALA A 77 -18.53 13.14 22.83
CA ALA A 77 -18.04 14.50 22.61
C ALA A 77 -16.52 14.60 22.56
N LEU A 78 -15.81 13.79 23.37
CA LEU A 78 -14.35 13.78 23.39
C LEU A 78 -13.79 13.05 22.17
N ILE A 79 -14.36 11.91 21.79
CA ILE A 79 -14.02 11.19 20.54
C ILE A 79 -14.19 12.13 19.35
N PHE A 80 -15.29 12.84 19.29
CA PHE A 80 -15.58 13.80 18.23
C PHE A 80 -14.54 14.92 18.15
N ARG A 81 -14.12 15.49 19.28
CA ARG A 81 -13.12 16.56 19.33
C ARG A 81 -11.73 16.10 18.87
N ILE A 82 -11.28 14.91 19.30
CA ILE A 82 -10.01 14.35 18.86
C ILE A 82 -10.05 14.11 17.34
N ALA A 83 -11.15 13.56 16.83
CA ALA A 83 -11.31 13.39 15.40
C ALA A 83 -11.29 14.71 14.63
N GLN A 84 -11.84 15.78 15.19
CA GLN A 84 -11.78 17.12 14.58
C GLN A 84 -10.35 17.67 14.52
N GLU A 85 -9.56 17.50 15.58
CA GLU A 85 -8.15 17.90 15.60
C GLU A 85 -7.35 17.17 14.51
N LEU A 86 -7.62 15.86 14.31
CA LEU A 86 -7.01 15.11 13.21
C LEU A 86 -7.42 15.65 11.84
N VAL A 87 -8.67 16.05 11.66
CA VAL A 87 -9.15 16.65 10.41
C VAL A 87 -8.42 17.96 10.11
N GLU A 88 -8.25 18.84 11.13
CA GLU A 88 -7.49 20.08 10.98
C GLU A 88 -6.03 19.86 10.60
N ASN A 89 -5.43 18.77 11.08
CA ASN A 89 -4.06 18.41 10.76
C ASN A 89 -3.92 17.68 9.41
N THR A 90 -5.02 17.40 8.71
CA THR A 90 -4.99 16.83 7.36
C THR A 90 -4.43 17.83 6.37
N ARG A 91 -3.31 17.48 5.74
CA ARG A 91 -2.54 18.43 4.93
C ARG A 91 -3.21 18.78 3.60
N GLN A 92 -3.88 17.82 3.00
CA GLN A 92 -4.48 17.97 1.68
C GLN A 92 -5.56 16.92 1.48
N ILE A 93 -6.63 17.32 0.81
CA ILE A 93 -7.63 16.42 0.25
C ILE A 93 -7.75 16.75 -1.23
N LEU A 94 -7.63 15.71 -2.07
CA LEU A 94 -7.93 15.74 -3.49
C LEU A 94 -9.26 15.01 -3.68
N GLU A 95 -10.21 15.64 -4.33
CA GLU A 95 -11.52 15.05 -4.64
C GLU A 95 -11.80 15.18 -6.14
N TYR A 96 -11.95 14.02 -6.80
CA TYR A 96 -12.34 13.93 -8.20
C TYR A 96 -13.75 13.33 -8.28
N ASP A 97 -14.70 14.10 -8.78
CA ASP A 97 -16.13 13.74 -8.84
C ASP A 97 -16.52 12.99 -10.13
N GLY A 98 -15.56 12.73 -11.02
CA GLY A 98 -15.77 12.16 -12.35
C GLY A 98 -15.63 13.18 -13.49
N GLU A 99 -15.62 14.45 -13.17
CA GLU A 99 -15.49 15.57 -14.14
C GLU A 99 -14.43 16.59 -13.69
N HIS A 100 -14.42 16.94 -12.40
CA HIS A 100 -13.58 18.00 -11.85
C HIS A 100 -12.73 17.49 -10.71
N LEU A 101 -11.48 17.96 -10.66
CA LEU A 101 -10.56 17.73 -9.55
C LEU A 101 -10.51 18.97 -8.65
N ALA A 102 -10.97 18.81 -7.42
CA ALA A 102 -10.85 19.82 -6.37
C ALA A 102 -9.69 19.50 -5.44
N VAL A 103 -9.01 20.55 -4.97
CA VAL A 103 -7.94 20.46 -3.98
C VAL A 103 -8.30 21.39 -2.83
N PHE A 104 -8.43 20.85 -1.64
CA PHE A 104 -8.76 21.65 -0.47
C PHE A 104 -8.11 21.13 0.82
N ALA A 105 -7.96 22.02 1.79
CA ALA A 105 -7.70 21.69 3.16
C ALA A 105 -9.03 21.77 3.94
N PRO A 106 -9.31 20.85 4.85
CA PRO A 106 -10.55 20.90 5.63
C PRO A 106 -10.62 22.16 6.49
N GLU A 107 -11.74 22.86 6.39
CA GLU A 107 -12.09 23.94 7.34
C GLU A 107 -12.84 23.31 8.49
N VAL A 108 -12.27 23.38 9.68
CA VAL A 108 -12.88 22.85 10.92
C VAL A 108 -12.67 23.84 12.05
N GLU A 109 -13.75 24.29 12.65
CA GLU A 109 -13.69 24.99 13.93
C GLU A 109 -13.53 23.94 15.03
N SER A 110 -12.34 23.79 15.57
CA SER A 110 -12.08 22.97 16.75
C SER A 110 -11.04 23.64 17.65
N ARG A 111 -11.03 23.28 18.91
CA ARG A 111 -9.92 23.60 19.77
C ARG A 111 -9.03 22.37 19.95
N PRO A 112 -7.72 22.53 20.15
CA PRO A 112 -6.84 21.44 20.48
C PRO A 112 -7.35 20.64 21.69
N VAL A 113 -7.11 19.33 21.69
CA VAL A 113 -7.38 18.46 22.83
C VAL A 113 -6.23 18.63 23.84
N GLU A 114 -6.55 19.05 25.04
CA GLU A 114 -5.55 19.27 26.08
C GLU A 114 -5.05 17.95 26.67
N LYS A 115 -3.80 17.97 27.16
CA LYS A 115 -3.18 16.78 27.77
C LYS A 115 -3.99 16.21 28.94
N GLU A 116 -4.61 17.08 29.70
CA GLU A 116 -5.45 16.75 30.85
C GLU A 116 -6.71 15.98 30.41
N GLU A 117 -7.28 16.33 29.26
CA GLU A 117 -8.43 15.65 28.72
C GLU A 117 -8.03 14.25 28.19
N LEU A 118 -6.85 14.13 27.56
CA LEU A 118 -6.31 12.84 27.16
C LEU A 118 -5.95 11.97 28.36
N ALA A 119 -5.49 12.57 29.47
CA ALA A 119 -5.17 11.85 30.69
C ALA A 119 -6.42 11.29 31.42
N ALA A 120 -7.61 11.84 31.12
CA ALA A 120 -8.88 11.34 31.68
C ALA A 120 -9.34 10.01 31.08
N PHE A 121 -8.72 9.55 29.99
CA PHE A 121 -9.04 8.25 29.37
C PHE A 121 -8.56 7.09 30.27
N PRO A 122 -9.36 6.05 30.50
CA PRO A 122 -8.92 4.85 31.16
C PRO A 122 -7.67 4.27 30.50
N GLU A 123 -6.77 3.70 31.28
CA GLU A 123 -5.48 3.23 30.77
C GLU A 123 -5.63 2.24 29.61
N GLY A 124 -6.60 1.31 29.65
CA GLY A 124 -6.89 0.35 28.60
C GLY A 124 -7.63 0.91 27.38
N GLU A 125 -8.15 2.14 27.46
CA GLU A 125 -8.90 2.80 26.38
C GLU A 125 -8.25 4.11 25.92
N ARG A 126 -7.09 4.46 26.48
CA ARG A 126 -6.39 5.68 26.10
C ARG A 126 -6.11 5.66 24.61
N PRO A 127 -6.60 6.66 23.85
CA PRO A 127 -6.34 6.70 22.42
C PRO A 127 -4.84 6.82 22.20
N GLN A 128 -4.35 6.01 21.28
CA GLN A 128 -2.95 6.03 20.85
C GLN A 128 -2.64 7.28 20.00
N LEU A 129 -3.42 8.33 20.15
CA LEU A 129 -3.38 9.61 19.43
C LEU A 129 -2.76 10.74 20.27
N THR A 130 -2.03 10.40 21.32
CA THR A 130 -1.36 11.43 22.13
C THR A 130 -0.07 11.87 21.42
N GLY A 131 0.26 13.15 21.53
CA GLY A 131 1.49 13.72 20.98
C GLY A 131 2.79 13.04 21.45
N GLN A 132 2.71 12.10 22.39
CA GLN A 132 3.84 11.24 22.78
C GLN A 132 4.33 10.32 21.65
N TYR A 133 3.48 10.03 20.67
CA TYR A 133 3.88 9.26 19.49
C TYR A 133 4.45 10.16 18.38
N CYS A 134 4.10 11.43 18.36
CA CYS A 134 4.53 12.38 17.34
C CYS A 134 5.93 12.96 17.57
N CYS A 135 6.54 12.70 18.71
CA CYS A 135 7.78 13.36 19.15
C CYS A 135 8.83 12.36 19.64
N ARG A 136 8.87 11.15 19.09
CA ARG A 136 10.05 10.34 19.28
C ARG A 136 11.18 11.01 18.50
N ASP A 137 12.16 11.54 19.22
CA ASP A 137 13.45 11.86 18.64
C ASP A 137 13.99 10.55 18.06
N ILE A 138 13.88 10.39 16.76
CA ILE A 138 14.62 9.33 16.09
C ILE A 138 16.09 9.66 16.34
N PRO A 139 16.87 8.67 16.81
CA PRO A 139 18.30 8.89 16.97
C PRO A 139 18.83 9.49 15.66
N GLU A 140 19.52 10.62 15.74
CA GLU A 140 20.11 11.32 14.58
C GLU A 140 20.93 10.37 13.69
N ASP A 141 21.27 9.21 14.20
CA ASP A 141 22.09 8.17 13.57
C ASP A 141 21.33 7.31 12.52
N SER A 142 19.99 7.32 12.51
CA SER A 142 19.22 6.48 11.58
C SER A 142 19.16 7.04 10.16
N TYR A 143 19.10 8.36 10.01
CA TYR A 143 19.10 9.01 8.70
C TYR A 143 20.43 8.92 7.96
N PRO A 144 21.60 9.08 8.62
CA PRO A 144 22.89 8.90 7.96
C PRO A 144 23.03 7.55 7.27
N VAL A 145 22.53 6.46 7.88
CA VAL A 145 22.58 5.11 7.30
C VAL A 145 21.73 5.01 6.04
N LEU A 146 20.51 5.57 6.03
CA LEU A 146 19.66 5.58 4.84
C LEU A 146 20.28 6.40 3.71
N LEU A 147 20.79 7.58 4.04
CA LEU A 147 21.46 8.44 3.06
C LEU A 147 22.74 7.82 2.53
N ASP A 148 23.45 7.04 3.34
CA ASP A 148 24.65 6.32 2.88
C ASP A 148 24.27 5.19 1.92
N CYS A 149 23.23 4.42 2.19
CA CYS A 149 22.71 3.43 1.25
C CYS A 149 22.38 4.06 -0.11
N TRP A 150 21.73 5.21 -0.11
CA TRP A 150 21.46 5.95 -1.33
C TRP A 150 22.72 6.41 -2.04
N LYS A 151 23.67 7.01 -1.32
CA LYS A 151 24.97 7.44 -1.88
C LYS A 151 25.75 6.28 -2.48
N GLN A 152 25.73 5.10 -1.81
CA GLN A 152 26.37 3.89 -2.32
C GLN A 152 25.70 3.42 -3.61
N TYR A 153 24.37 3.44 -3.66
CA TYR A 153 23.64 3.16 -4.88
C TYR A 153 24.08 4.09 -6.03
N LYS A 154 24.09 5.39 -5.80
CA LYS A 154 24.52 6.38 -6.81
C LYS A 154 25.95 6.17 -7.28
N LYS A 155 26.83 5.72 -6.39
CA LYS A 155 28.24 5.47 -6.71
C LYS A 155 28.47 4.17 -7.48
N THR A 156 27.71 3.13 -7.16
CA THR A 156 27.99 1.76 -7.63
C THR A 156 27.00 1.27 -8.68
N GLY A 157 25.80 1.86 -8.76
CA GLY A 157 24.66 1.32 -9.51
C GLY A 157 24.08 0.02 -8.96
N ASP A 158 24.57 -0.45 -7.82
CA ASP A 158 24.10 -1.70 -7.21
C ASP A 158 22.72 -1.51 -6.57
N ARG A 159 21.72 -2.14 -7.17
CA ARG A 159 20.31 -2.10 -6.75
C ARG A 159 20.09 -2.57 -5.31
N MET A 160 20.99 -3.37 -4.74
CA MET A 160 20.89 -3.80 -3.36
C MET A 160 20.87 -2.60 -2.40
N PHE A 161 21.71 -1.59 -2.64
CA PHE A 161 21.70 -0.38 -1.81
C PHE A 161 20.42 0.43 -1.94
N TYR A 162 19.83 0.48 -3.15
CA TYR A 162 18.54 1.11 -3.36
C TYR A 162 17.43 0.38 -2.59
N HIS A 163 17.39 -0.95 -2.64
CA HIS A 163 16.42 -1.73 -1.88
C HIS A 163 16.58 -1.56 -0.37
N GLN A 164 17.82 -1.49 0.13
CA GLN A 164 18.07 -1.21 1.55
C GLN A 164 17.58 0.18 1.96
N PHE A 165 17.78 1.18 1.11
CA PHE A 165 17.23 2.52 1.34
C PHE A 165 15.71 2.50 1.42
N ARG A 166 15.06 1.90 0.44
CA ARG A 166 13.58 1.80 0.40
C ARG A 166 13.03 1.04 1.60
N GLN A 167 13.63 -0.06 1.94
CA GLN A 167 13.25 -0.86 3.10
C GLN A 167 13.43 -0.10 4.42
N GLY A 168 14.51 0.67 4.55
CA GLY A 168 14.72 1.51 5.72
C GLY A 168 13.58 2.51 5.91
N LEU A 169 13.07 3.12 4.84
CA LEU A 169 11.92 4.02 4.91
C LEU A 169 10.64 3.30 5.38
N ASP A 170 10.46 2.04 4.99
CA ASP A 170 9.26 1.28 5.36
C ASP A 170 9.24 0.88 6.85
N ILE A 171 10.40 0.59 7.44
CA ILE A 171 10.50 0.00 8.79
C ILE A 171 10.82 1.00 9.91
N LEU A 172 11.24 2.21 9.58
CA LEU A 172 11.53 3.24 10.59
C LEU A 172 10.25 3.73 11.27
N ASP A 173 10.38 4.07 12.55
CA ASP A 173 9.36 4.81 13.27
C ASP A 173 9.12 6.16 12.60
N VAL A 174 7.85 6.56 12.50
CA VAL A 174 7.48 7.82 11.87
C VAL A 174 7.77 8.99 12.79
N ASP A 175 8.51 9.95 12.30
CA ASP A 175 8.72 11.26 12.90
C ASP A 175 8.41 12.38 11.89
N PRO A 176 8.46 13.66 12.27
CA PRO A 176 8.17 14.76 11.34
C PRO A 176 9.06 14.81 10.10
N VAL A 177 10.30 14.31 10.17
CA VAL A 177 11.20 14.28 9.02
C VAL A 177 10.83 13.14 8.09
N LEU A 178 10.68 11.92 8.64
CA LEU A 178 10.28 10.74 7.88
C LEU A 178 8.88 10.91 7.28
N TYR A 179 7.94 11.51 8.01
CA TYR A 179 6.61 11.83 7.50
C TYR A 179 6.68 12.69 6.23
N ARG A 180 7.54 13.72 6.21
CA ARG A 180 7.74 14.56 5.03
C ARG A 180 8.40 13.79 3.89
N MET A 181 9.37 12.94 4.21
CA MET A 181 10.02 12.06 3.23
C MET A 181 9.02 11.10 2.57
N ILE A 182 8.21 10.44 3.36
CA ILE A 182 7.15 9.53 2.89
C ILE A 182 6.17 10.28 1.96
N GLY A 183 5.82 11.51 2.30
CA GLY A 183 4.89 12.35 1.53
C GLY A 183 5.40 12.79 0.16
N THR A 184 6.67 12.52 -0.18
CA THR A 184 7.25 12.82 -1.50
C THR A 184 7.36 11.60 -2.41
N ASN A 185 6.88 10.43 -1.99
CA ASN A 185 6.93 9.21 -2.79
C ASN A 185 6.14 9.38 -4.10
N PRO A 186 6.80 9.37 -5.26
CA PRO A 186 6.11 9.55 -6.54
C PRO A 186 5.12 8.41 -6.87
N ASN A 187 5.29 7.22 -6.27
CA ASN A 187 4.31 6.13 -6.39
C ASN A 187 3.02 6.38 -5.61
N SER A 188 3.01 7.36 -4.69
CA SER A 188 1.81 7.70 -3.94
C SER A 188 0.78 8.39 -4.84
N MET A 189 -0.47 7.96 -4.74
CA MET A 189 -1.52 8.32 -5.70
C MET A 189 -1.73 9.83 -5.84
N GLY A 190 -1.61 10.59 -4.75
CA GLY A 190 -1.75 12.04 -4.76
C GLY A 190 -0.64 12.77 -5.54
N PHE A 191 0.46 12.08 -5.87
CA PHE A 191 1.51 12.65 -6.72
C PHE A 191 1.12 12.62 -8.21
N TRP A 192 0.71 11.47 -8.72
CA TRP A 192 0.45 11.27 -10.16
C TRP A 192 -1.02 11.47 -10.57
N PHE A 193 -1.96 11.27 -9.66
CA PHE A 193 -3.39 11.31 -9.97
C PHE A 193 -3.85 12.65 -10.55
N PRO A 194 -3.41 13.83 -10.08
CA PRO A 194 -3.78 15.11 -10.70
C PRO A 194 -3.32 15.24 -12.16
N ALA A 195 -2.15 14.71 -12.47
CA ALA A 195 -1.63 14.69 -13.84
C ALA A 195 -2.46 13.77 -14.73
N LEU A 196 -2.79 12.59 -14.23
CA LEU A 196 -3.64 11.63 -14.93
C LEU A 196 -5.05 12.19 -15.21
N VAL A 197 -5.65 12.87 -14.24
CA VAL A 197 -6.98 13.48 -14.42
C VAL A 197 -6.93 14.56 -15.51
N ARG A 198 -5.90 15.40 -15.52
CA ARG A 198 -5.74 16.41 -16.59
C ARG A 198 -5.68 15.77 -17.97
N ALA A 199 -4.89 14.73 -18.13
CA ALA A 199 -4.74 14.02 -19.40
C ALA A 199 -6.00 13.22 -19.77
N GLY A 200 -6.60 12.53 -18.79
CA GLY A 200 -7.74 11.64 -19.01
C GLY A 200 -9.05 12.35 -19.31
N THR A 201 -9.27 13.57 -18.82
CA THR A 201 -10.50 14.34 -19.09
C THR A 201 -10.58 14.82 -20.54
N GLY A 202 -9.45 14.84 -21.28
CA GLY A 202 -9.40 15.16 -22.71
C GLY A 202 -9.85 14.02 -23.63
N THR A 203 -9.92 12.79 -23.15
CA THR A 203 -10.27 11.61 -23.95
C THR A 203 -11.68 11.09 -23.66
N ARG A 204 -12.30 10.50 -24.70
CA ARG A 204 -13.56 9.76 -24.54
C ARG A 204 -13.34 8.26 -24.38
N PHE A 205 -12.13 7.80 -24.55
CA PHE A 205 -11.80 6.38 -24.48
C PHE A 205 -11.64 5.89 -23.05
N PHE A 206 -10.88 6.64 -22.25
CA PHE A 206 -10.63 6.28 -20.87
C PHE A 206 -11.65 6.89 -19.91
N ARG A 207 -11.95 6.13 -18.87
CA ARG A 207 -12.65 6.60 -17.68
C ARG A 207 -11.71 6.58 -16.49
N ILE A 208 -11.91 7.49 -15.57
CA ILE A 208 -11.21 7.56 -14.29
C ILE A 208 -12.25 7.46 -13.19
N PRO A 209 -12.13 6.54 -12.22
CA PRO A 209 -13.10 6.41 -11.13
C PRO A 209 -13.12 7.67 -10.26
N GLN A 210 -14.30 8.03 -9.73
CA GLN A 210 -14.41 9.04 -8.68
C GLN A 210 -13.49 8.67 -7.53
N THR A 211 -12.71 9.60 -7.03
CA THR A 211 -11.63 9.33 -6.11
C THR A 211 -11.46 10.45 -5.10
N ILE A 212 -11.32 10.08 -3.83
CA ILE A 212 -10.93 11.00 -2.75
C ILE A 212 -9.60 10.50 -2.20
N ILE A 213 -8.60 11.38 -2.16
CA ILE A 213 -7.27 11.11 -1.61
C ILE A 213 -7.05 12.07 -0.45
N ALA A 214 -6.85 11.54 0.74
CA ALA A 214 -6.54 12.34 1.91
C ALA A 214 -5.08 12.10 2.34
N ARG A 215 -4.31 13.18 2.45
CA ARG A 215 -2.98 13.14 3.07
C ARG A 215 -3.16 13.21 4.59
N ILE A 216 -3.17 12.02 5.21
CA ILE A 216 -3.45 11.84 6.63
C ILE A 216 -2.41 12.52 7.51
N PRO A 217 -2.77 12.99 8.73
CA PRO A 217 -1.81 13.55 9.65
C PRO A 217 -0.80 12.52 10.15
N GLU A 218 0.36 12.98 10.57
CA GLU A 218 1.47 12.17 11.08
C GLU A 218 1.03 11.19 12.17
N THR A 219 0.18 11.63 13.08
CA THR A 219 -0.36 10.81 14.16
C THR A 219 -1.09 9.57 13.64
N LEU A 220 -1.91 9.71 12.60
CA LEU A 220 -2.58 8.56 11.98
C LEU A 220 -1.60 7.65 11.26
N LEU A 221 -0.61 8.22 10.56
CA LEU A 221 0.43 7.43 9.91
C LEU A 221 1.23 6.62 10.93
N GLN A 222 1.53 7.21 12.08
CA GLN A 222 2.22 6.52 13.17
C GLN A 222 1.41 5.34 13.73
N MET A 223 0.09 5.49 13.85
CA MET A 223 -0.78 4.40 14.28
C MET A 223 -0.72 3.18 13.36
N THR A 224 -0.51 3.38 12.07
CA THR A 224 -0.37 2.28 11.12
C THR A 224 0.89 1.46 11.32
N ARG A 225 1.87 1.97 12.08
CA ARG A 225 3.10 1.28 12.47
C ARG A 225 2.95 0.43 13.75
N LEU A 226 1.85 0.62 14.49
CA LEU A 226 1.56 -0.19 15.66
C LEU A 226 1.05 -1.57 15.26
N GLU A 227 1.23 -2.53 16.14
CA GLU A 227 0.59 -3.83 15.97
C GLU A 227 -0.94 -3.65 15.98
N TYR A 228 -1.59 -4.07 14.91
CA TYR A 228 -3.02 -3.81 14.69
C TYR A 228 -3.89 -4.34 15.84
N GLY A 229 -3.55 -5.49 16.39
CA GLY A 229 -4.26 -6.09 17.53
C GLY A 229 -4.15 -5.30 18.84
N THR A 230 -3.28 -4.29 18.92
CA THR A 230 -3.14 -3.43 20.10
C THR A 230 -3.98 -2.16 20.05
N LEU A 231 -4.66 -1.89 18.94
CA LEU A 231 -5.54 -0.73 18.79
C LEU A 231 -6.74 -0.86 19.74
N THR A 232 -7.06 0.22 20.43
CA THR A 232 -8.19 0.24 21.38
C THR A 232 -9.50 0.60 20.69
N PRO A 233 -10.67 0.20 21.24
CA PRO A 233 -11.97 0.61 20.70
C PRO A 233 -12.12 2.13 20.58
N ALA A 234 -11.59 2.89 21.52
CA ALA A 234 -11.61 4.35 21.47
C ALA A 234 -10.82 4.90 20.30
N THR A 235 -9.64 4.34 20.04
CA THR A 235 -8.81 4.69 18.89
C THR A 235 -9.53 4.42 17.58
N LEU A 236 -10.12 3.25 17.42
CA LEU A 236 -10.89 2.89 16.21
C LEU A 236 -12.06 3.84 15.99
N GLN A 237 -12.82 4.18 17.06
CA GLN A 237 -13.92 5.15 16.96
C GLN A 237 -13.47 6.55 16.55
N VAL A 238 -12.32 7.01 17.05
CA VAL A 238 -11.74 8.31 16.65
C VAL A 238 -11.40 8.30 15.17
N VAL A 239 -10.78 7.23 14.68
CA VAL A 239 -10.37 7.12 13.27
C VAL A 239 -11.59 6.98 12.35
N ASP A 240 -12.62 6.24 12.77
CA ASP A 240 -13.87 6.17 12.01
C ASP A 240 -14.55 7.53 11.91
N ARG A 241 -14.61 8.30 13.01
CA ARG A 241 -15.14 9.66 12.99
C ARG A 241 -14.32 10.60 12.11
N TYR A 242 -13.00 10.45 12.13
CA TYR A 242 -12.11 11.15 11.20
C TYR A 242 -12.48 10.84 9.74
N CYS A 243 -12.57 9.57 9.39
CA CYS A 243 -12.90 9.13 8.04
C CYS A 243 -14.28 9.62 7.57
N GLN A 244 -15.29 9.56 8.43
CA GLN A 244 -16.63 10.08 8.13
C GLN A 244 -16.61 11.57 7.78
N LYS A 245 -15.76 12.36 8.42
CA LYS A 245 -15.63 13.80 8.16
C LYS A 245 -14.85 14.11 6.88
N VAL A 246 -13.78 13.36 6.64
CA VAL A 246 -12.88 13.58 5.51
C VAL A 246 -13.49 13.07 4.21
N PHE A 247 -13.99 11.84 4.20
CA PHE A 247 -14.46 11.18 2.98
C PHE A 247 -15.95 11.40 2.69
N ARG A 248 -16.78 11.65 3.70
CA ARG A 248 -18.22 11.99 3.56
C ARG A 248 -18.98 11.04 2.63
N LEU A 249 -18.74 9.74 2.75
CA LEU A 249 -19.27 8.72 1.86
C LEU A 249 -20.77 8.52 1.99
N ASP A 250 -21.42 8.24 0.87
CA ASP A 250 -22.82 7.81 0.83
C ASP A 250 -22.92 6.31 1.21
N PRO A 251 -23.60 5.94 2.30
CA PRO A 251 -23.73 4.55 2.72
C PRO A 251 -24.55 3.64 1.75
N LYS A 252 -25.12 4.22 0.70
CA LYS A 252 -25.85 3.47 -0.33
C LYS A 252 -24.96 3.09 -1.52
N ARG A 253 -23.73 3.61 -1.57
CA ARG A 253 -22.76 3.33 -2.63
C ARG A 253 -21.72 2.33 -2.15
N GLU A 254 -21.03 1.76 -3.10
CA GLU A 254 -19.92 0.84 -2.88
C GLU A 254 -18.60 1.53 -3.22
N TYR A 255 -17.55 1.19 -2.47
CA TYR A 255 -16.26 1.83 -2.59
C TYR A 255 -15.13 0.83 -2.63
N PHE A 256 -14.09 1.20 -3.36
CA PHE A 256 -12.79 0.54 -3.32
C PHE A 256 -11.85 1.41 -2.51
N VAL A 257 -11.26 0.84 -1.45
CA VAL A 257 -10.38 1.57 -0.52
C VAL A 257 -8.96 1.04 -0.57
N LYS A 258 -7.99 1.94 -0.48
CA LYS A 258 -6.56 1.61 -0.56
C LYS A 258 -5.72 2.68 0.15
N THR A 259 -4.42 2.44 0.30
CA THR A 259 -3.45 3.51 0.57
C THR A 259 -3.02 4.18 -0.73
N GLY A 260 -2.21 5.21 -0.66
CA GLY A 260 -1.63 5.84 -1.86
C GLY A 260 -0.86 4.88 -2.76
N THR A 261 -0.34 3.78 -2.20
CA THR A 261 0.56 2.84 -2.90
C THR A 261 0.08 1.39 -2.90
N TYR A 262 -0.84 0.99 -2.00
CA TYR A 262 -1.18 -0.41 -1.76
C TYR A 262 -2.69 -0.63 -1.64
N SER A 263 -3.20 -1.66 -2.32
CA SER A 263 -4.65 -1.91 -2.43
C SER A 263 -5.16 -3.12 -1.63
N SER A 264 -4.31 -3.93 -1.03
CA SER A 264 -4.73 -5.16 -0.31
C SER A 264 -5.66 -6.10 -1.10
N LYS A 265 -5.60 -6.07 -2.44
CA LYS A 265 -6.50 -6.83 -3.33
C LYS A 265 -6.42 -8.35 -3.20
N PHE A 266 -5.41 -8.89 -2.51
CA PHE A 266 -5.23 -10.32 -2.27
C PHE A 266 -6.27 -10.91 -1.30
N ASP A 267 -6.91 -10.09 -0.49
CA ASP A 267 -8.20 -10.38 0.14
C ASP A 267 -9.15 -9.22 -0.16
N PHE A 268 -9.92 -9.36 -1.22
CA PHE A 268 -10.72 -8.27 -1.78
C PHE A 268 -11.79 -7.73 -0.81
N ARG A 269 -12.20 -8.52 0.17
CA ARG A 269 -13.14 -8.10 1.23
C ARG A 269 -12.58 -6.96 2.10
N ASN A 270 -11.25 -6.82 2.18
CA ASN A 270 -10.63 -5.74 2.96
C ASN A 270 -10.64 -4.41 2.22
N THR A 271 -10.78 -4.43 0.93
CA THR A 271 -10.71 -3.24 0.07
C THR A 271 -12.05 -2.86 -0.57
N HIS A 272 -13.02 -3.76 -0.57
CA HIS A 272 -14.39 -3.51 -1.03
C HIS A 272 -15.30 -3.18 0.16
N VAL A 273 -15.68 -1.91 0.28
CA VAL A 273 -16.51 -1.38 1.37
C VAL A 273 -17.92 -1.12 0.85
N HIS A 274 -18.92 -1.70 1.47
CA HIS A 274 -20.30 -1.57 1.06
C HIS A 274 -21.27 -1.58 2.25
N GLY A 275 -22.38 -0.87 2.09
CA GLY A 275 -23.42 -0.78 3.11
C GLY A 275 -23.08 0.15 4.28
N ALA A 276 -24.10 0.54 5.02
CA ALA A 276 -24.00 1.58 6.03
C ALA A 276 -23.01 1.26 7.17
N LYS A 277 -22.93 -0.02 7.54
CA LYS A 277 -22.03 -0.45 8.62
C LYS A 277 -20.56 -0.30 8.21
N GLU A 278 -20.16 -0.86 7.07
CA GLU A 278 -18.76 -0.82 6.62
C GLU A 278 -18.32 0.61 6.29
N VAL A 279 -19.20 1.41 5.70
CA VAL A 279 -18.94 2.85 5.48
C VAL A 279 -18.73 3.60 6.79
N ALA A 280 -19.46 3.24 7.85
CA ALA A 280 -19.27 3.84 9.17
C ALA A 280 -17.96 3.40 9.86
N GLU A 281 -17.47 2.22 9.53
CA GLU A 281 -16.26 1.58 10.05
C GLU A 281 -15.04 1.75 9.10
N LEU A 282 -15.09 2.71 8.20
CA LEU A 282 -14.07 2.93 7.15
C LEU A 282 -12.66 3.10 7.70
N GLY A 283 -12.53 3.73 8.86
CA GLY A 283 -11.24 3.97 9.52
C GLY A 283 -10.51 2.68 9.84
N GLU A 284 -11.23 1.65 10.27
CA GLU A 284 -10.67 0.34 10.53
C GLU A 284 -10.10 -0.29 9.26
N TYR A 285 -10.85 -0.25 8.15
CA TYR A 285 -10.38 -0.79 6.87
C TYR A 285 -9.08 -0.12 6.42
N LEU A 286 -9.01 1.20 6.49
CA LEU A 286 -7.83 1.95 6.06
C LEU A 286 -6.62 1.75 6.97
N LEU A 287 -6.81 1.69 8.28
CA LEU A 287 -5.76 1.32 9.24
C LEU A 287 -5.23 -0.07 8.95
N PHE A 288 -6.13 -1.02 8.74
CA PHE A 288 -5.79 -2.41 8.47
C PHE A 288 -4.98 -2.55 7.17
N ILE A 289 -5.46 -1.97 6.06
CA ILE A 289 -4.76 -2.01 4.78
C ILE A 289 -3.37 -1.37 4.88
N HIS A 290 -3.25 -0.27 5.60
CA HIS A 290 -1.97 0.41 5.76
C HIS A 290 -1.00 -0.39 6.63
N HIS A 291 -1.49 -1.03 7.69
CA HIS A 291 -0.70 -1.95 8.50
C HIS A 291 -0.24 -3.17 7.68
N GLN A 292 -1.09 -3.72 6.82
CA GLN A 292 -0.70 -4.77 5.88
C GLN A 292 0.39 -4.32 4.92
N ALA A 293 0.31 -3.09 4.41
CA ALA A 293 1.36 -2.53 3.56
C ALA A 293 2.72 -2.54 4.28
N LEU A 294 2.76 -2.19 5.57
CA LEU A 294 3.96 -2.29 6.39
C LEU A 294 4.49 -3.73 6.48
N GLN A 295 3.60 -4.68 6.65
CA GLN A 295 4.00 -6.10 6.74
C GLN A 295 4.50 -6.63 5.40
N MET A 296 3.87 -6.26 4.29
CA MET A 296 4.33 -6.62 2.94
C MET A 296 5.67 -5.99 2.57
N ALA A 297 6.04 -4.87 3.19
CA ALA A 297 7.35 -4.24 3.05
C ALA A 297 8.42 -4.91 3.94
N SER A 298 8.02 -5.76 4.88
CA SER A 298 8.95 -6.49 5.74
C SER A 298 9.82 -7.43 4.91
N PRO A 299 11.12 -7.56 5.26
CA PRO A 299 12.01 -8.56 4.62
C PRO A 299 11.52 -10.01 4.74
N LEU A 300 10.62 -10.27 5.69
CA LEU A 300 10.03 -11.59 5.92
C LEU A 300 8.86 -11.89 4.99
N ALA A 301 8.25 -10.86 4.41
CA ALA A 301 7.12 -11.06 3.52
C ALA A 301 7.54 -11.82 2.25
N GLN A 302 6.67 -12.70 1.80
CA GLN A 302 6.84 -13.43 0.54
C GLN A 302 5.62 -13.15 -0.36
N PRO A 303 5.72 -12.33 -1.39
CA PRO A 303 6.89 -11.50 -1.75
C PRO A 303 7.09 -10.29 -0.84
N CYS A 304 8.34 -9.87 -0.64
CA CYS A 304 8.64 -8.57 -0.03
C CYS A 304 8.49 -7.47 -1.09
N ILE A 305 7.67 -6.46 -0.80
CA ILE A 305 7.39 -5.35 -1.72
C ILE A 305 7.91 -4.06 -1.09
N TYR A 306 9.08 -3.61 -1.53
CA TYR A 306 9.70 -2.39 -1.01
C TYR A 306 8.90 -1.13 -1.38
N GLY A 307 8.82 -0.19 -0.45
CA GLY A 307 8.17 1.10 -0.64
C GLY A 307 6.64 1.06 -0.63
N VAL A 308 6.04 -0.11 -0.40
CA VAL A 308 4.58 -0.27 -0.38
C VAL A 308 3.93 0.42 0.82
N SER A 309 4.66 0.60 1.92
CA SER A 309 4.19 1.33 3.10
C SER A 309 4.62 2.80 3.14
N THR A 310 5.43 3.25 2.18
CA THR A 310 5.96 4.61 2.11
C THR A 310 4.96 5.58 1.50
N THR A 311 3.83 5.75 2.15
CA THR A 311 2.80 6.73 1.78
C THR A 311 2.15 7.28 3.03
N ASN A 312 1.72 8.53 2.99
CA ASN A 312 0.88 9.16 4.01
C ASN A 312 -0.52 9.45 3.48
N GLU A 313 -0.98 8.64 2.54
CA GLU A 313 -2.25 8.85 1.87
C GLU A 313 -3.21 7.68 2.08
N TRP A 314 -4.47 8.02 2.37
CA TRP A 314 -5.61 7.13 2.30
C TRP A 314 -6.50 7.52 1.13
N VAL A 315 -6.97 6.50 0.41
CA VAL A 315 -7.69 6.66 -0.85
C VAL A 315 -9.00 5.90 -0.80
N VAL A 316 -10.05 6.59 -1.19
CA VAL A 316 -11.38 6.00 -1.38
C VAL A 316 -11.81 6.29 -2.82
N ARG A 317 -12.19 5.24 -3.54
CA ARG A 317 -12.65 5.33 -4.93
C ARG A 317 -14.04 4.73 -5.06
N GLU A 318 -14.80 5.17 -6.05
CA GLU A 318 -16.01 4.43 -6.42
C GLU A 318 -15.66 3.01 -6.82
N PHE A 319 -16.48 2.07 -6.39
CA PHE A 319 -16.39 0.70 -6.87
C PHE A 319 -16.95 0.59 -8.29
N ILE A 320 -16.26 -0.10 -9.16
CA ILE A 320 -16.67 -0.34 -10.55
C ILE A 320 -17.31 -1.73 -10.62
N PRO A 321 -18.65 -1.82 -10.66
CA PRO A 321 -19.33 -3.12 -10.72
C PRO A 321 -18.99 -3.87 -12.01
N ASP A 322 -18.73 -5.17 -11.89
CA ASP A 322 -18.47 -6.02 -13.04
C ASP A 322 -19.72 -6.11 -13.96
N LYS A 323 -19.52 -5.83 -15.25
CA LYS A 323 -20.57 -5.86 -16.28
C LYS A 323 -20.57 -7.14 -17.10
N GLU A 324 -19.56 -7.97 -16.98
CA GLU A 324 -19.30 -9.08 -17.88
C GLU A 324 -19.56 -10.46 -17.23
N GLY A 325 -19.83 -10.47 -15.92
CA GLY A 325 -20.00 -11.71 -15.16
C GLY A 325 -18.66 -12.47 -15.04
N ASN A 326 -17.55 -11.75 -14.90
CA ASN A 326 -16.24 -12.35 -14.73
C ASN A 326 -16.18 -13.19 -13.45
N PRO A 327 -15.50 -14.34 -13.45
CA PRO A 327 -15.28 -15.07 -12.22
C PRO A 327 -14.39 -14.31 -11.27
N CYS A 328 -14.52 -14.57 -9.98
CA CYS A 328 -13.79 -13.88 -8.93
C CYS A 328 -12.68 -14.75 -8.36
N ILE A 329 -11.52 -14.13 -8.09
CA ILE A 329 -10.44 -14.66 -7.26
C ILE A 329 -10.26 -13.78 -6.02
N TYR A 330 -9.33 -14.13 -5.13
CA TYR A 330 -9.02 -13.33 -3.94
C TYR A 330 -10.26 -12.94 -3.13
N LYS A 331 -11.20 -13.87 -2.99
CA LYS A 331 -12.43 -13.71 -2.18
C LYS A 331 -13.33 -12.55 -2.66
N GLY A 332 -13.43 -12.35 -3.95
CA GLY A 332 -14.40 -11.43 -4.53
C GLY A 332 -13.88 -10.48 -5.61
N LEU A 333 -12.60 -10.51 -5.94
CA LEU A 333 -12.03 -9.69 -7.01
C LEU A 333 -12.43 -10.25 -8.38
N PRO A 334 -13.25 -9.55 -9.18
CA PRO A 334 -13.58 -9.98 -10.53
C PRO A 334 -12.33 -9.97 -11.43
N LEU A 335 -12.15 -11.02 -12.21
CA LEU A 335 -11.05 -11.15 -13.17
C LEU A 335 -11.35 -10.35 -14.46
N HIS A 336 -11.25 -9.04 -14.36
CA HIS A 336 -11.28 -8.17 -15.53
C HIS A 336 -10.04 -8.35 -16.39
N THR A 337 -10.14 -8.12 -17.69
CA THR A 337 -8.95 -7.96 -18.51
C THR A 337 -8.25 -6.66 -18.16
N GLU A 338 -7.00 -6.75 -17.71
CA GLU A 338 -6.19 -5.61 -17.32
C GLU A 338 -4.94 -5.53 -18.17
N TYR A 339 -4.58 -4.30 -18.55
CA TYR A 339 -3.43 -3.96 -19.38
C TYR A 339 -2.45 -3.15 -18.51
N ARG A 340 -1.19 -3.54 -18.49
CA ARG A 340 -0.11 -2.72 -17.95
C ARG A 340 0.69 -2.14 -19.09
N VAL A 341 0.63 -0.81 -19.24
CA VAL A 341 1.33 -0.08 -20.29
C VAL A 341 2.49 0.67 -19.67
N PHE A 342 3.70 0.37 -20.14
CA PHE A 342 4.90 1.09 -19.76
C PHE A 342 5.14 2.24 -20.72
N VAL A 343 5.40 3.42 -20.17
CA VAL A 343 5.52 4.67 -20.92
C VAL A 343 6.77 5.45 -20.49
N ASP A 344 7.29 6.24 -21.41
CA ASP A 344 8.25 7.31 -21.13
C ASP A 344 7.53 8.65 -21.31
N CYS A 345 7.28 9.32 -20.19
CA CYS A 345 6.56 10.59 -20.19
C CYS A 345 7.44 11.78 -20.65
N ASP A 346 8.77 11.65 -20.66
CA ASP A 346 9.67 12.67 -21.19
C ASP A 346 9.74 12.62 -22.73
N ALA A 347 9.57 11.41 -23.28
CA ALA A 347 9.60 11.16 -24.72
C ALA A 347 8.20 11.05 -25.37
N ASP A 348 7.12 11.06 -24.58
CA ASP A 348 5.74 10.81 -24.98
C ASP A 348 5.60 9.49 -25.77
N GLU A 349 6.26 8.42 -25.28
CA GLU A 349 6.37 7.15 -25.98
C GLU A 349 5.83 5.98 -25.12
N VAL A 350 5.10 5.04 -25.76
CA VAL A 350 4.79 3.74 -25.17
C VAL A 350 5.98 2.80 -25.34
N LEU A 351 6.54 2.32 -24.23
CA LEU A 351 7.71 1.43 -24.20
C LEU A 351 7.35 -0.05 -24.29
N GLY A 352 6.16 -0.41 -23.83
CA GLY A 352 5.68 -1.79 -23.84
C GLY A 352 4.30 -1.94 -23.26
N ILE A 353 3.64 -3.03 -23.56
CA ILE A 353 2.33 -3.39 -23.01
C ILE A 353 2.29 -4.88 -22.71
N VAL A 354 1.81 -5.24 -21.53
CA VAL A 354 1.70 -6.62 -21.06
C VAL A 354 0.32 -6.88 -20.45
N PRO A 355 -0.17 -8.13 -20.46
CA PRO A 355 -1.35 -8.48 -19.70
C PRO A 355 -1.02 -8.43 -18.20
N TYR A 356 -1.85 -7.78 -17.40
CA TYR A 356 -1.64 -7.75 -15.96
C TYR A 356 -1.74 -9.16 -15.33
N TRP A 357 -2.71 -9.94 -15.79
CA TRP A 357 -2.92 -11.33 -15.41
C TRP A 357 -2.15 -12.27 -16.35
N ASP A 358 -0.82 -12.09 -16.39
CA ASP A 358 0.08 -12.89 -17.25
C ASP A 358 0.05 -14.37 -16.86
N PRO A 359 -0.13 -15.29 -17.86
CA PRO A 359 -0.28 -16.72 -17.60
C PRO A 359 0.89 -17.36 -16.87
N ASP A 360 2.12 -17.00 -17.22
CA ASP A 360 3.32 -17.59 -16.62
C ASP A 360 3.48 -17.11 -15.17
N THR A 361 3.18 -15.84 -14.91
CA THR A 361 3.19 -15.25 -13.58
C THR A 361 2.11 -15.88 -12.69
N MET A 362 0.89 -16.04 -13.19
CA MET A 362 -0.20 -16.66 -12.44
C MET A 362 0.09 -18.13 -12.15
N LYS A 363 0.64 -18.85 -13.10
CA LYS A 363 1.09 -20.22 -12.90
C LYS A 363 2.18 -20.32 -11.85
N HIS A 364 3.17 -19.45 -11.91
CA HIS A 364 4.25 -19.39 -10.92
C HIS A 364 3.72 -19.06 -9.53
N ARG A 365 2.78 -18.09 -9.43
CA ARG A 365 2.22 -17.65 -8.16
C ARG A 365 1.34 -18.70 -7.49
N PHE A 366 0.52 -19.43 -8.24
CA PHE A 366 -0.51 -20.33 -7.70
C PHE A 366 -0.29 -21.80 -8.04
N GLY A 367 0.36 -22.11 -9.16
CA GLY A 367 0.42 -23.47 -9.71
C GLY A 367 1.66 -24.26 -9.34
N HIS A 368 2.72 -23.61 -8.91
CA HIS A 368 4.03 -24.22 -8.69
C HIS A 368 4.62 -24.05 -7.30
N SER A 369 3.92 -23.45 -6.36
CA SER A 369 4.44 -23.56 -5.01
C SER A 369 4.18 -24.99 -4.55
N GLU A 370 5.17 -25.86 -4.69
CA GLU A 370 5.22 -27.14 -3.99
C GLU A 370 4.97 -26.94 -2.50
N ASP A 371 5.21 -25.72 -2.02
CA ASP A 371 5.04 -25.25 -0.65
C ASP A 371 3.67 -24.62 -0.34
N SER A 372 2.80 -24.39 -1.34
CA SER A 372 1.47 -23.82 -1.09
C SER A 372 0.45 -24.96 -0.86
N ASP A 373 0.22 -25.28 0.39
CA ASP A 373 -0.89 -26.13 0.81
C ASP A 373 -2.23 -25.38 0.92
N SER A 374 -2.24 -24.06 0.61
CA SER A 374 -3.44 -23.25 0.66
C SER A 374 -4.48 -23.70 -0.37
N LEU A 375 -5.60 -24.23 0.12
CA LEU A 375 -6.72 -24.64 -0.71
C LEU A 375 -7.31 -23.49 -1.52
N HIS A 376 -7.26 -22.27 -0.97
CA HIS A 376 -7.80 -21.08 -1.64
C HIS A 376 -6.93 -20.64 -2.82
N GLN A 377 -5.62 -20.69 -2.70
CA GLN A 377 -4.72 -20.40 -3.83
C GLN A 377 -4.92 -21.40 -4.98
N LYS A 378 -5.07 -22.68 -4.66
CA LYS A 378 -5.38 -23.71 -5.66
C LYS A 378 -6.73 -23.48 -6.32
N HIS A 379 -7.74 -23.08 -5.54
CA HIS A 379 -9.06 -22.75 -6.05
C HIS A 379 -9.01 -21.53 -6.99
N ASP A 380 -8.37 -20.45 -6.57
CA ASP A 380 -8.22 -19.24 -7.38
C ASP A 380 -7.44 -19.50 -8.68
N TYR A 381 -6.43 -20.39 -8.63
CA TYR A 381 -5.72 -20.78 -9.84
C TYR A 381 -6.60 -21.56 -10.83
N VAL A 382 -7.44 -22.48 -10.34
CA VAL A 382 -8.40 -23.19 -11.20
C VAL A 382 -9.37 -22.22 -11.87
N ILE A 383 -9.90 -21.25 -11.10
CA ILE A 383 -10.77 -20.20 -11.63
C ILE A 383 -10.03 -19.39 -12.70
N TYR A 384 -8.80 -18.98 -12.42
CA TYR A 384 -7.97 -18.28 -13.40
C TYR A 384 -7.78 -19.09 -14.67
N GLN A 385 -7.37 -20.37 -14.58
CA GLN A 385 -7.16 -21.25 -15.74
C GLN A 385 -8.40 -21.38 -16.61
N MET A 386 -9.59 -21.48 -15.98
CA MET A 386 -10.86 -21.55 -16.72
C MET A 386 -11.15 -20.25 -17.49
N HIS A 387 -10.66 -19.12 -17.01
CA HIS A 387 -10.92 -17.79 -17.57
C HIS A 387 -9.75 -17.23 -18.40
N GLU A 388 -8.55 -17.80 -18.29
CA GLU A 388 -7.31 -17.36 -18.93
C GLU A 388 -7.48 -17.08 -20.42
N ARG A 389 -8.12 -18.02 -21.12
CA ARG A 389 -8.36 -17.88 -22.57
C ARG A 389 -9.16 -16.61 -22.88
N THR A 390 -10.20 -16.32 -22.13
CA THR A 390 -11.02 -15.11 -22.29
C THR A 390 -10.21 -13.85 -22.04
N LEU A 391 -9.42 -13.82 -20.98
CA LEU A 391 -8.53 -12.71 -20.66
C LEU A 391 -7.55 -12.43 -21.79
N MET A 392 -6.89 -13.48 -22.31
CA MET A 392 -5.90 -13.34 -23.36
C MET A 392 -6.49 -12.99 -24.73
N GLU A 393 -7.66 -13.55 -25.10
CA GLU A 393 -8.39 -13.17 -26.30
C GLU A 393 -8.78 -11.67 -26.29
N ARG A 394 -9.31 -11.19 -25.17
CA ARG A 394 -9.65 -9.76 -24.98
C ARG A 394 -8.40 -8.89 -25.02
N TYR A 395 -7.34 -9.29 -24.31
CA TYR A 395 -6.07 -8.60 -24.32
C TYR A 395 -5.52 -8.44 -25.73
N HIS A 396 -5.38 -9.51 -26.48
CA HIS A 396 -4.85 -9.48 -27.85
C HIS A 396 -5.74 -8.67 -28.81
N LYS A 397 -7.05 -8.67 -28.59
CA LYS A 397 -7.99 -7.91 -29.41
C LYS A 397 -7.82 -6.39 -29.23
N HIS A 398 -7.50 -5.93 -28.01
CA HIS A 398 -7.55 -4.50 -27.70
C HIS A 398 -6.21 -3.86 -27.38
N LYS A 399 -5.13 -4.61 -27.14
CA LYS A 399 -3.84 -4.09 -26.69
C LYS A 399 -3.26 -2.97 -27.57
N GLU A 400 -3.33 -3.11 -28.89
CA GLU A 400 -2.79 -2.10 -29.82
C GLU A 400 -3.60 -0.78 -29.72
N ARG A 401 -4.91 -0.90 -29.58
CA ARG A 401 -5.77 0.26 -29.40
C ARG A 401 -5.51 0.92 -28.04
N VAL A 402 -5.42 0.14 -26.97
CA VAL A 402 -5.11 0.64 -25.63
C VAL A 402 -3.77 1.37 -25.63
N ALA A 403 -2.73 0.78 -26.26
CA ALA A 403 -1.42 1.42 -26.36
C ALA A 403 -1.49 2.77 -27.11
N ALA A 404 -2.17 2.81 -28.24
CA ALA A 404 -2.32 4.05 -29.04
C ALA A 404 -3.10 5.13 -28.29
N GLU A 405 -4.15 4.78 -27.55
CA GLU A 405 -4.93 5.74 -26.74
C GLU A 405 -4.12 6.23 -25.52
N VAL A 406 -3.26 5.38 -24.93
CA VAL A 406 -2.32 5.83 -23.90
C VAL A 406 -1.30 6.79 -24.48
N GLU A 407 -0.69 6.47 -25.62
CA GLU A 407 0.28 7.34 -26.30
C GLU A 407 -0.32 8.73 -26.59
N ALA A 408 -1.60 8.76 -26.98
CA ALA A 408 -2.30 10.01 -27.28
C ALA A 408 -2.48 10.95 -26.08
N ILE A 409 -2.49 10.43 -24.84
CA ILE A 409 -2.64 11.23 -23.62
C ILE A 409 -1.31 11.61 -22.96
N LEU A 410 -0.18 11.01 -23.35
CA LEU A 410 1.12 11.26 -22.71
C LEU A 410 1.52 12.73 -22.70
N PRO A 411 1.37 13.51 -23.79
CA PRO A 411 1.74 14.93 -23.79
C PRO A 411 1.06 15.77 -22.71
N ASP A 412 -0.12 15.34 -22.25
CA ASP A 412 -0.90 16.04 -21.22
C ASP A 412 -0.59 15.54 -19.79
N ILE A 413 0.05 14.39 -19.63
CA ILE A 413 0.41 13.83 -18.31
C ILE A 413 1.46 14.71 -17.61
N GLN A 414 2.52 15.12 -18.33
CA GLN A 414 3.55 16.04 -17.84
C GLN A 414 4.22 15.58 -16.52
N LEU A 415 4.42 14.30 -16.35
CA LEU A 415 5.23 13.71 -15.29
C LEU A 415 6.62 13.39 -15.84
N PRO A 416 7.69 13.50 -15.05
CA PRO A 416 9.02 13.10 -15.49
C PRO A 416 9.20 11.59 -15.44
N GLY A 417 10.03 11.04 -16.33
CA GLY A 417 10.53 9.68 -16.27
C GLY A 417 9.56 8.62 -16.79
N GLN A 418 9.85 7.38 -16.40
CA GLN A 418 9.14 6.20 -16.90
C GLN A 418 8.13 5.66 -15.90
N TRP A 419 6.94 5.35 -16.41
CA TRP A 419 5.79 4.92 -15.60
C TRP A 419 5.15 3.66 -16.15
N SER A 420 4.40 2.97 -15.30
CA SER A 420 3.38 2.00 -15.70
C SER A 420 2.00 2.59 -15.48
N ILE A 421 1.10 2.37 -16.42
CA ILE A 421 -0.32 2.76 -16.35
C ILE A 421 -1.14 1.49 -16.43
N ASP A 422 -1.97 1.24 -15.41
CA ASP A 422 -2.83 0.07 -15.36
C ASP A 422 -4.23 0.43 -15.83
N ILE A 423 -4.72 -0.31 -16.82
CA ILE A 423 -6.01 -0.10 -17.46
C ILE A 423 -6.86 -1.35 -17.30
N MET A 424 -8.05 -1.21 -16.76
CA MET A 424 -9.04 -2.28 -16.60
C MET A 424 -10.12 -2.16 -17.66
N GLN A 425 -10.35 -3.23 -18.40
CA GLN A 425 -11.50 -3.34 -19.31
C GLN A 425 -12.71 -3.90 -18.57
N ASN A 426 -13.86 -3.26 -18.72
CA ASN A 426 -15.14 -3.69 -18.17
C ASN A 426 -16.25 -3.51 -19.22
N GLY A 427 -16.48 -4.54 -20.02
CA GLY A 427 -17.27 -4.46 -21.25
C GLY A 427 -16.58 -3.61 -22.31
N GLU A 428 -17.26 -2.58 -22.79
CA GLU A 428 -16.72 -1.62 -23.76
C GLU A 428 -16.01 -0.44 -23.10
N ASP A 429 -16.01 -0.35 -21.77
CA ASP A 429 -15.39 0.73 -21.02
C ASP A 429 -13.95 0.36 -20.61
N PHE A 430 -13.03 1.33 -20.74
CA PHE A 430 -11.65 1.21 -20.31
C PHE A 430 -11.37 2.21 -19.19
N TRP A 431 -10.96 1.70 -18.04
CA TRP A 431 -10.74 2.47 -16.82
C TRP A 431 -9.27 2.55 -16.48
N ILE A 432 -8.71 3.74 -16.34
CA ILE A 432 -7.37 3.88 -15.77
C ILE A 432 -7.50 3.72 -14.24
N ILE A 433 -6.89 2.66 -13.73
CA ILE A 433 -7.09 2.26 -12.33
C ILE A 433 -5.87 2.50 -11.44
N ASP A 434 -4.67 2.47 -11.98
CA ASP A 434 -3.45 2.71 -11.19
C ASP A 434 -2.31 3.23 -12.05
N MET A 435 -1.30 3.80 -11.39
CA MET A 435 -0.06 4.26 -12.00
C MET A 435 1.08 4.15 -11.01
N ALA A 436 2.26 3.77 -11.46
CA ALA A 436 3.45 3.67 -10.63
C ALA A 436 4.71 3.91 -11.47
N LEU A 437 5.84 4.24 -10.83
CA LEU A 437 7.13 4.26 -11.52
C LEU A 437 7.40 2.90 -12.18
N ALA A 438 7.87 2.91 -13.40
CA ALA A 438 8.14 1.69 -14.17
C ALA A 438 9.07 0.73 -13.41
N GLU A 439 10.09 1.25 -12.77
CA GLU A 439 11.07 0.48 -11.99
C GLU A 439 10.50 -0.25 -10.77
N ASN A 440 9.37 0.22 -10.25
CA ASN A 440 8.67 -0.36 -9.10
C ASN A 440 7.50 -1.26 -9.51
N SER A 441 7.29 -1.44 -10.80
CA SER A 441 6.19 -2.20 -11.37
C SER A 441 6.64 -3.59 -11.81
N ALA A 442 5.81 -4.60 -11.58
CA ALA A 442 6.03 -5.92 -12.14
C ALA A 442 6.04 -5.85 -13.68
N PHE A 443 6.80 -6.72 -14.34
CA PHE A 443 6.97 -6.78 -15.80
C PHE A 443 7.76 -5.62 -16.43
N ALA A 444 8.47 -4.81 -15.66
CA ALA A 444 9.35 -3.76 -16.19
C ALA A 444 10.38 -4.31 -17.21
N ASP A 445 10.61 -5.62 -17.18
CA ASP A 445 11.48 -6.32 -18.14
C ASP A 445 10.96 -6.29 -19.58
N CYS A 446 9.68 -5.96 -19.81
CA CYS A 446 9.15 -5.73 -21.15
C CYS A 446 9.70 -4.44 -21.80
N ILE A 447 10.23 -3.51 -21.00
CA ILE A 447 10.90 -2.31 -21.53
C ILE A 447 12.22 -2.74 -22.18
N PRO A 448 12.49 -2.36 -23.43
CA PRO A 448 13.75 -2.65 -24.08
C PRO A 448 14.95 -2.16 -23.27
N GLU A 449 15.97 -3.00 -23.08
CA GLU A 449 17.12 -2.73 -22.22
C GLU A 449 17.77 -1.36 -22.49
N GLY A 450 17.89 -1.00 -23.76
CA GLY A 450 18.46 0.30 -24.19
C GLY A 450 17.58 1.52 -23.93
N LYS A 451 16.32 1.32 -23.50
CA LYS A 451 15.37 2.39 -23.20
C LYS A 451 15.06 2.51 -21.70
N ARG A 452 15.54 1.58 -20.88
CA ARG A 452 15.33 1.64 -19.42
C ARG A 452 16.07 2.80 -18.82
N SER A 453 15.35 3.67 -18.15
CA SER A 453 15.95 4.73 -17.34
C SER A 453 16.64 4.17 -16.09
N PRO A 454 17.73 4.79 -15.64
CA PRO A 454 18.28 4.50 -14.31
C PRO A 454 17.24 4.84 -13.24
N LEU A 455 17.36 4.21 -12.07
CA LEU A 455 16.47 4.49 -10.92
C LEU A 455 16.53 5.99 -10.56
N GLU A 456 15.36 6.62 -10.47
CA GLU A 456 15.26 8.06 -10.40
C GLU A 456 15.75 8.68 -9.07
N GLU A 457 16.46 9.81 -9.21
CA GLU A 457 17.00 10.60 -8.08
C GLU A 457 15.96 11.45 -7.36
N ASN A 458 14.85 11.74 -8.00
CA ASN A 458 13.86 12.73 -7.53
C ASN A 458 13.13 12.30 -6.25
N TRP A 459 13.38 11.07 -5.82
CA TRP A 459 12.71 10.48 -4.67
C TRP A 459 13.35 10.83 -3.33
N ILE A 460 14.52 11.44 -3.32
CA ILE A 460 15.09 11.89 -2.06
C ILE A 460 14.61 13.30 -1.77
N PRO A 461 13.83 13.49 -0.73
CA PRO A 461 13.54 14.82 -0.26
C PRO A 461 14.87 15.46 0.14
N LYS A 462 15.09 16.67 -0.32
CA LYS A 462 16.15 17.50 0.25
C LYS A 462 15.82 17.66 1.72
N LEU A 463 16.65 17.12 2.60
CA LEU A 463 16.52 17.37 4.03
C LEU A 463 16.41 18.89 4.22
N PRO A 464 15.47 19.37 5.06
CA PRO A 464 15.41 20.77 5.36
C PRO A 464 16.78 21.22 5.90
N PRO A 465 17.24 22.43 5.56
CA PRO A 465 18.44 22.97 6.19
C PRO A 465 18.25 22.92 7.72
N LYS A 466 19.31 22.52 8.42
CA LYS A 466 19.34 22.46 9.89
C LYS A 466 18.92 23.77 10.50
#